data_34481eaabbfc1896567d74128d96edad
#
_entry.id   34481eaabbfc1896567d74128d96edad
#
_cell.length_a   1.000
_cell.length_b   1.000
_cell.length_c   1.000
_cell.angle_alpha   90.00
_cell.angle_beta   90.00
_cell.angle_gamma   90.00
#
_symmetry.space_group_name_H-M   'P 1'
#
loop_
_entity.id
_entity.type
_entity.pdbx_description
1 polymer ?
#
loop_
_entity_poly.entity_id
_entity_poly.type
_entity_poly.pdbx_seq_one_letter_code
_entity_poly.pdbx_strand_id
1 'polypeptide(L)'
;GIVDVKILMKHDMETGQRKDSSGKTIPSWHIAHVAIKAKDKEVFRGQFGTAISKDPFLNVKFKGAVKGDEVVVSWVDSKGESRTDKAIVT
;
A
#
# COMPACT_ATOMS: atom_id res chain seq x y z
N GLY A 1 -17.09 -2.64 -16.96
CA GLY A 1 -16.83 -3.64 -15.98
C GLY A 1 -16.20 -3.13 -14.70
N ILE A 2 -16.03 -4.02 -13.77
CA ILE A 2 -15.39 -3.73 -12.49
C ILE A 2 -13.95 -4.23 -12.57
N VAL A 3 -13.00 -3.38 -12.18
CA VAL A 3 -11.59 -3.75 -12.06
C VAL A 3 -11.33 -4.12 -10.60
N ASP A 4 -10.71 -5.29 -10.40
CA ASP A 4 -10.34 -5.78 -9.08
C ASP A 4 -8.82 -5.72 -8.96
N VAL A 5 -8.33 -4.90 -8.03
CA VAL A 5 -6.90 -4.72 -7.78
C VAL A 5 -6.55 -5.37 -6.44
N LYS A 6 -5.61 -6.31 -6.49
CA LYS A 6 -5.09 -6.98 -5.29
C LYS A 6 -3.63 -6.61 -5.11
N ILE A 7 -3.31 -6.12 -3.92
CA ILE A 7 -1.97 -5.59 -3.61
C ILE A 7 -1.46 -6.25 -2.35
N LEU A 8 -0.29 -6.87 -2.45
CA LEU A 8 0.47 -7.31 -1.28
C LEU A 8 1.67 -6.38 -1.12
N MET A 9 1.72 -5.66 -0.01
CA MET A 9 2.79 -4.72 0.28
C MET A 9 3.76 -5.35 1.27
N LYS A 10 5.00 -5.56 0.86
CA LYS A 10 6.04 -6.12 1.73
C LYS A 10 6.56 -5.03 2.65
N HIS A 11 6.17 -5.07 3.92
CA HIS A 11 6.55 -4.05 4.90
C HIS A 11 6.43 -4.61 6.32
N ASP A 12 7.36 -4.26 7.18
CA ASP A 12 7.38 -4.79 8.55
C ASP A 12 6.27 -4.22 9.43
N MET A 13 5.80 -3.02 9.18
CA MET A 13 4.70 -2.39 9.91
C MET A 13 4.92 -2.39 11.42
N GLU A 14 6.03 -1.78 11.86
CA GLU A 14 6.38 -1.71 13.29
C GLU A 14 5.46 -0.73 14.02
N THR A 15 4.91 -1.17 15.16
CA THR A 15 3.96 -0.37 15.93
C THR A 15 4.62 0.69 16.82
N GLY A 16 5.90 0.56 17.10
CA GLY A 16 6.59 1.37 18.12
C GLY A 16 6.48 0.80 19.54
N GLN A 17 5.84 -0.36 19.69
CA GLN A 17 5.66 -0.99 20.99
C GLN A 17 6.46 -2.28 21.16
N ARG A 18 6.97 -2.83 20.06
CA ARG A 18 7.75 -4.07 20.09
C ARG A 18 9.17 -3.78 20.57
N LYS A 19 9.74 -4.70 21.34
CA LYS A 19 11.13 -4.59 21.81
C LYS A 19 12.01 -5.63 21.12
N ASP A 20 13.27 -5.26 20.86
CA ASP A 20 14.25 -6.18 20.32
C ASP A 20 14.82 -7.10 21.40
N SER A 21 15.77 -7.97 21.05
CA SER A 21 16.38 -8.92 21.97
C SER A 21 17.19 -8.25 23.08
N SER A 22 17.60 -7.00 22.91
CA SER A 22 18.33 -6.22 23.92
C SER A 22 17.40 -5.40 24.82
N GLY A 23 16.09 -5.47 24.61
CA GLY A 23 15.10 -4.73 25.41
C GLY A 23 14.84 -3.30 24.92
N LYS A 24 15.43 -2.89 23.80
CA LYS A 24 15.17 -1.57 23.22
C LYS A 24 13.89 -1.58 22.41
N THR A 25 13.12 -0.51 22.54
CA THR A 25 11.90 -0.34 21.74
C THR A 25 12.26 -0.15 20.26
N ILE A 26 11.66 -0.95 19.40
CA ILE A 26 11.80 -0.80 17.96
C ILE A 26 10.94 0.39 17.53
N PRO A 27 11.53 1.42 16.87
CA PRO A 27 10.76 2.59 16.44
C PRO A 27 9.59 2.22 15.52
N SER A 28 8.52 2.99 15.57
CA SER A 28 7.39 2.79 14.68
C SER A 28 7.82 2.97 13.23
N TRP A 29 7.34 2.10 12.36
CA TRP A 29 7.66 2.13 10.93
C TRP A 29 6.50 1.46 10.20
N HIS A 30 5.77 2.25 9.44
CA HIS A 30 4.57 1.74 8.78
C HIS A 30 4.36 2.43 7.44
N ILE A 31 3.59 1.78 6.57
CA ILE A 31 3.11 2.42 5.36
C ILE A 31 2.12 3.51 5.80
N ALA A 32 2.37 4.74 5.37
CA ALA A 32 1.53 5.88 5.75
C ALA A 32 0.40 6.09 4.76
N HIS A 33 0.69 6.03 3.47
CA HIS A 33 -0.28 6.29 2.41
C HIS A 33 -0.14 5.27 1.30
N VAL A 34 -1.26 4.91 0.68
CA VAL A 34 -1.30 4.13 -0.54
C VAL A 34 -2.24 4.82 -1.53
N ALA A 35 -1.87 4.86 -2.79
CA ALA A 35 -2.68 5.45 -3.84
C ALA A 35 -2.72 4.54 -5.06
N ILE A 36 -3.86 4.48 -5.72
CA ILE A 36 -4.05 3.72 -6.95
C ILE A 36 -4.55 4.68 -8.01
N LYS A 37 -3.88 4.68 -9.16
CA LYS A 37 -4.26 5.49 -10.32
C LYS A 37 -4.57 4.61 -11.52
N ALA A 38 -5.56 5.00 -12.28
CA ALA A 38 -5.89 4.39 -13.56
C ALA A 38 -6.09 5.50 -14.57
N LYS A 39 -5.44 5.43 -15.75
CA LYS A 39 -5.48 6.48 -16.77
C LYS A 39 -5.10 7.86 -16.20
N ASP A 40 -4.05 7.90 -15.38
CA ASP A 40 -3.57 9.11 -14.71
C ASP A 40 -4.60 9.76 -13.75
N LYS A 41 -5.67 9.04 -13.44
CA LYS A 41 -6.68 9.49 -12.50
C LYS A 41 -6.60 8.65 -11.22
N GLU A 42 -6.56 9.33 -10.06
CA GLU A 42 -6.58 8.63 -8.79
C GLU A 42 -7.94 8.01 -8.55
N VAL A 43 -7.96 6.67 -8.36
CA VAL A 43 -9.20 5.92 -8.12
C VAL A 43 -9.33 5.46 -6.68
N PHE A 44 -8.23 5.50 -5.92
CA PHE A 44 -8.23 5.13 -4.50
C PHE A 44 -7.06 5.81 -3.79
N ARG A 45 -7.31 6.27 -2.58
CA ARG A 45 -6.26 6.75 -1.65
C ARG A 45 -6.62 6.30 -0.25
N GLY A 46 -5.65 5.70 0.44
CA GLY A 46 -5.83 5.27 1.81
C GLY A 46 -4.71 5.75 2.71
N GLN A 47 -5.01 5.94 3.98
CA GLN A 47 -4.02 6.21 5.01
C GLN A 47 -3.95 4.99 5.92
N PHE A 48 -2.73 4.57 6.23
CA PHE A 48 -2.51 3.43 7.12
C PHE A 48 -1.93 3.94 8.44
N GLY A 49 -2.24 3.24 9.51
CA GLY A 49 -1.66 3.51 10.82
C GLY A 49 -0.86 2.31 11.32
N THR A 50 -0.37 2.42 12.55
CA THR A 50 0.45 1.38 13.17
C THR A 50 -0.33 0.10 13.52
N ALA A 51 -1.67 0.15 13.43
CA ALA A 51 -2.53 -1.02 13.72
C ALA A 51 -2.60 -2.03 12.58
N ILE A 52 -2.05 -1.69 11.41
CA ILE A 52 -2.05 -2.58 10.24
C ILE A 52 -0.95 -3.63 10.41
N SER A 53 -1.28 -4.88 10.16
CA SER A 53 -0.35 -5.99 10.30
C SER A 53 0.78 -5.95 9.27
N LYS A 54 1.86 -6.69 9.56
CA LYS A 54 2.99 -6.86 8.65
C LYS A 54 2.52 -7.36 7.28
N ASP A 55 3.20 -6.90 6.23
CA ASP A 55 2.91 -7.26 4.84
C ASP A 55 1.44 -7.09 4.49
N PRO A 56 0.90 -5.85 4.57
CA PRO A 56 -0.53 -5.64 4.38
C PRO A 56 -1.02 -6.06 3.00
N PHE A 57 -2.20 -6.63 2.96
CA PHE A 57 -2.89 -6.96 1.72
C PHE A 57 -4.07 -6.01 1.53
N LEU A 58 -4.18 -5.43 0.34
CA LEU A 58 -5.25 -4.51 0.00
C LEU A 58 -5.97 -5.01 -1.25
N ASN A 59 -7.29 -5.06 -1.19
CA ASN A 59 -8.13 -5.38 -2.34
C ASN A 59 -9.07 -4.22 -2.61
N VAL A 60 -8.98 -3.63 -3.79
CA VAL A 60 -9.79 -2.49 -4.20
C VAL A 60 -10.51 -2.82 -5.50
N LYS A 61 -11.80 -2.52 -5.55
CA LYS A 61 -12.61 -2.65 -6.76
C LYS A 61 -13.08 -1.28 -7.21
N PHE A 62 -12.98 -1.01 -8.51
CA PHE A 62 -13.42 0.26 -9.06
C PHE A 62 -13.93 0.09 -10.49
N LYS A 63 -14.63 1.11 -10.98
CA LYS A 63 -15.13 1.17 -12.36
C LYS A 63 -14.40 2.27 -13.12
N GLY A 64 -14.40 2.19 -14.45
CA GLY A 64 -13.87 3.25 -15.31
C GLY A 64 -12.58 2.90 -16.02
N ALA A 65 -12.02 1.71 -15.78
CA ALA A 65 -10.90 1.20 -16.55
C ALA A 65 -11.34 -0.02 -17.36
N VAL A 66 -10.67 -0.26 -18.47
CA VAL A 66 -10.95 -1.39 -19.35
C VAL A 66 -9.68 -2.19 -19.60
N LYS A 67 -9.85 -3.39 -20.15
CA LYS A 67 -8.73 -4.25 -20.52
C LYS A 67 -7.68 -3.49 -21.32
N GLY A 68 -6.43 -3.61 -20.91
CA GLY A 68 -5.32 -2.92 -21.54
C GLY A 68 -4.91 -1.61 -20.87
N ASP A 69 -5.74 -1.06 -20.00
CA ASP A 69 -5.38 0.15 -19.25
C ASP A 69 -4.31 -0.14 -18.20
N GLU A 70 -3.45 0.84 -17.97
CA GLU A 70 -2.42 0.73 -16.93
C GLU A 70 -2.97 1.20 -15.59
N VAL A 71 -2.72 0.41 -14.56
CA VAL A 71 -3.01 0.74 -13.17
C VAL A 71 -1.69 0.91 -12.43
N VAL A 72 -1.53 2.03 -11.75
CA VAL A 72 -0.32 2.36 -10.99
C VAL A 72 -0.66 2.36 -9.51
N VAL A 73 0.08 1.56 -8.73
CA VAL A 73 -0.05 1.51 -7.28
C VAL A 73 1.21 2.06 -6.66
N SER A 74 1.06 3.03 -5.77
CA SER A 74 2.20 3.61 -5.06
C SER A 74 1.90 3.70 -3.57
N TRP A 75 2.94 3.54 -2.75
CA TRP A 75 2.82 3.77 -1.32
C TRP A 75 4.08 4.46 -0.79
N VAL A 76 3.89 5.17 0.33
CA VAL A 76 4.95 5.88 1.04
C VAL A 76 4.86 5.48 2.50
N ASP A 77 6.00 5.18 3.12
CA ASP A 77 6.04 4.83 4.53
C ASP A 77 6.44 6.01 5.41
N SER A 78 6.41 5.79 6.72
CA SER A 78 6.70 6.84 7.71
C SER A 78 8.17 7.28 7.73
N LYS A 79 9.06 6.55 7.09
CA LYS A 79 10.48 6.94 6.93
C LYS A 79 10.75 7.68 5.63
N GLY A 80 9.71 7.92 4.80
CA GLY A 80 9.85 8.58 3.51
C GLY A 80 10.23 7.65 2.36
N GLU A 81 10.34 6.35 2.60
CA GLU A 81 10.57 5.39 1.54
C GLU A 81 9.28 5.15 0.76
N SER A 82 9.42 4.94 -0.54
CA SER A 82 8.26 4.74 -1.41
C SER A 82 8.49 3.62 -2.40
N ARG A 83 7.39 3.07 -2.91
CA ARG A 83 7.43 2.07 -3.96
C ARG A 83 6.28 2.32 -4.93
N THR A 84 6.55 2.12 -6.21
CA THR A 84 5.54 2.24 -7.25
C THR A 84 5.58 0.99 -8.13
N ASP A 85 4.42 0.38 -8.31
CA ASP A 85 4.25 -0.79 -9.17
C ASP A 85 3.18 -0.50 -10.21
N LYS A 86 3.30 -1.12 -11.38
CA LYS A 86 2.36 -0.96 -12.48
C LYS A 86 1.82 -2.32 -12.90
N ALA A 87 0.55 -2.34 -13.29
CA ALA A 87 -0.10 -3.54 -13.81
C ALA A 87 -1.04 -3.15 -14.94
N ILE A 88 -1.30 -4.10 -15.82
CA ILE A 88 -2.22 -3.91 -16.94
C ILE A 88 -3.51 -4.65 -16.62
N VAL A 89 -4.65 -4.02 -16.87
CA VAL A 89 -5.96 -4.65 -16.68
C VAL A 89 -6.12 -5.79 -17.68
N THR A 90 -6.44 -6.96 -17.18
CA THR A 90 -6.62 -8.17 -18.00
C THR A 90 -8.08 -8.53 -18.20
#